data_5215f971dfda3fc021532d432168f3d9
#
_entry.id   5215f971dfda3fc021532d432168f3d9
#
_cell.length_a   1.000
_cell.length_b   1.000
_cell.length_c   1.000
_cell.angle_alpha   90.00
_cell.angle_beta   90.00
_cell.angle_gamma   90.00
#
_symmetry.space_group_name_H-M   'P 1'
#
loop_
_entity.id
_entity.type
_entity.pdbx_description
1 polymer ?
#
loop_
_entity_poly.entity_id
_entity_poly.type
_entity_poly.pdbx_seq_one_letter_code
_entity_poly.pdbx_strand_id
1 'polypeptide(L)'
;DYNMLAFLNSSVCAWMNRITNPTLHTLVGNILSLPDKIAEVDNEDITKKAVEICKIDWDAYEQSWDFQKHPFIQKISSIKDAFEIWKNNCNLQFETLKKLERKNNCIFIDAYGVDFEVSPEVDDKDVTVRKADLDRDIRSFISYAVGCMFGRYSIYEDGLIYAGGDWNEKFGSYNGTIGDLGQYTFTELGNFKNSELSEKFCYLKSENKKALFCYKVDYDNIIPICNDEYFTDDIVGRFVEFVRIVYGADTLDENLKFIADALGGKGQPKDVIRNYFLNDFYSDHCKIYQKRPIYWLFDSGKKNGFKALIYMHRYQPDIIARIRIYYVHEQQARYRTAIADLEQRITNASTGERVKLNKKLTALQAQDAGIRTY
;
A
#
# COMPACT_ATOMS: atom_id res chain seq x y z
N ASP A 1 -4.54 20.59 -26.89
CA ASP A 1 -3.57 20.74 -27.98
C ASP A 1 -2.23 20.14 -27.57
N TYR A 2 -1.83 19.05 -28.25
CA TYR A 2 -0.59 18.32 -27.94
C TYR A 2 0.68 19.09 -28.34
N ASN A 3 0.63 19.89 -29.40
CA ASN A 3 1.76 20.70 -29.80
C ASN A 3 2.05 21.82 -28.79
N MET A 4 1.00 22.43 -28.22
CA MET A 4 1.14 23.40 -27.12
C MET A 4 1.76 22.72 -25.88
N LEU A 5 1.29 21.53 -25.52
CA LEU A 5 1.85 20.76 -24.40
C LEU A 5 3.33 20.42 -24.65
N ALA A 6 3.67 20.01 -25.88
CA ALA A 6 5.03 19.76 -26.30
C ALA A 6 5.94 20.98 -26.14
N PHE A 7 5.47 22.15 -26.60
CA PHE A 7 6.20 23.41 -26.45
C PHE A 7 6.44 23.76 -24.98
N LEU A 8 5.41 23.73 -24.16
CA LEU A 8 5.49 24.09 -22.75
C LEU A 8 6.45 23.16 -21.95
N ASN A 9 6.65 21.94 -22.42
CA ASN A 9 7.60 20.99 -21.82
C ASN A 9 8.97 20.97 -22.54
N SER A 10 9.25 21.87 -23.47
CA SER A 10 10.54 21.93 -24.15
C SER A 10 11.57 22.74 -23.38
N SER A 11 12.86 22.41 -23.60
CA SER A 11 13.98 23.18 -23.10
C SER A 11 13.99 24.62 -23.63
N VAL A 12 13.45 24.85 -24.81
CA VAL A 12 13.29 26.19 -25.43
C VAL A 12 12.33 27.04 -24.63
N CYS A 13 11.14 26.51 -24.30
CA CYS A 13 10.19 27.24 -23.46
C CYS A 13 10.75 27.54 -22.08
N ALA A 14 11.43 26.56 -21.46
CA ALA A 14 12.09 26.77 -20.18
C ALA A 14 13.17 27.86 -20.23
N TRP A 15 13.98 27.88 -21.30
CA TRP A 15 14.99 28.90 -21.52
C TRP A 15 14.38 30.29 -21.71
N MET A 16 13.39 30.42 -22.59
CA MET A 16 12.67 31.70 -22.81
C MET A 16 12.03 32.23 -21.52
N ASN A 17 11.40 31.34 -20.76
CA ASN A 17 10.75 31.71 -19.50
C ASN A 17 11.76 32.23 -18.47
N ARG A 18 12.98 31.68 -18.40
CA ARG A 18 14.05 32.19 -17.52
C ARG A 18 14.50 33.58 -17.91
N ILE A 19 14.50 33.91 -19.19
CA ILE A 19 14.89 35.24 -19.67
C ILE A 19 13.77 36.26 -19.37
N THR A 20 12.53 35.92 -19.66
CA THR A 20 11.38 36.84 -19.54
C THR A 20 10.83 36.96 -18.13
N ASN A 21 11.02 35.92 -17.31
CA ASN A 21 10.53 35.83 -15.94
C ASN A 21 11.57 35.24 -14.98
N PRO A 22 12.44 36.06 -14.39
CA PRO A 22 13.47 35.59 -13.45
C PRO A 22 12.92 35.25 -12.05
N THR A 23 11.57 35.26 -11.85
CA THR A 23 10.92 34.93 -10.58
C THR A 23 10.59 33.42 -10.45
N LEU A 24 10.34 32.99 -9.22
CA LEU A 24 9.95 31.59 -8.95
C LEU A 24 8.54 31.22 -9.42
N HIS A 25 7.70 32.23 -9.72
CA HIS A 25 6.31 32.01 -10.11
C HIS A 25 6.10 32.37 -11.57
N THR A 26 5.65 31.42 -12.37
CA THR A 26 5.24 31.68 -13.75
C THR A 26 3.74 32.03 -13.77
N LEU A 27 3.42 33.21 -14.26
CA LEU A 27 2.03 33.66 -14.45
C LEU A 27 1.56 33.33 -15.86
N VAL A 28 0.24 33.25 -16.07
CA VAL A 28 -0.35 33.04 -17.40
C VAL A 28 0.15 34.09 -18.41
N GLY A 29 0.29 35.35 -18.00
CA GLY A 29 0.82 36.41 -18.84
C GLY A 29 2.26 36.19 -19.33
N ASN A 30 3.11 35.53 -18.53
CA ASN A 30 4.47 35.19 -18.95
C ASN A 30 4.45 34.18 -20.10
N ILE A 31 3.58 33.16 -20.01
CA ILE A 31 3.42 32.15 -21.05
C ILE A 31 2.84 32.77 -22.35
N LEU A 32 1.83 33.62 -22.22
CA LEU A 32 1.19 34.29 -23.35
C LEU A 32 2.12 35.28 -24.07
N SER A 33 3.19 35.74 -23.43
CA SER A 33 4.19 36.63 -24.03
C SER A 33 5.31 35.89 -24.80
N LEU A 34 5.36 34.55 -24.72
CA LEU A 34 6.38 33.77 -25.41
C LEU A 34 6.12 33.79 -26.93
N PRO A 35 7.19 33.89 -27.76
CA PRO A 35 7.04 33.78 -29.22
C PRO A 35 6.42 32.44 -29.62
N ASP A 36 5.40 32.48 -30.44
CA ASP A 36 4.66 31.29 -30.85
C ASP A 36 5.07 30.83 -32.26
N LYS A 37 5.70 29.65 -32.34
CA LYS A 37 5.95 28.91 -33.57
C LYS A 37 5.33 27.50 -33.53
N ILE A 38 4.35 27.28 -32.67
CA ILE A 38 3.75 25.97 -32.43
C ILE A 38 3.06 25.43 -33.68
N ALA A 39 2.48 26.32 -34.50
CA ALA A 39 1.83 25.95 -35.74
C ALA A 39 2.81 25.42 -36.83
N GLU A 40 4.10 25.71 -36.70
CA GLU A 40 5.14 25.27 -37.61
C GLU A 40 5.68 23.88 -37.27
N VAL A 41 5.26 23.31 -36.12
CA VAL A 41 5.80 22.05 -35.54
C VAL A 41 4.71 21.01 -35.44
N ASP A 42 4.98 19.81 -35.98
CA ASP A 42 4.14 18.63 -35.76
C ASP A 42 4.84 17.68 -34.80
N ASN A 43 4.41 17.70 -33.54
CA ASN A 43 4.99 16.88 -32.46
C ASN A 43 3.92 16.04 -31.72
N GLU A 44 2.75 15.94 -32.30
CA GLU A 44 1.57 15.34 -31.65
C GLU A 44 1.81 13.88 -31.23
N ASP A 45 2.38 13.07 -32.11
CA ASP A 45 2.63 11.65 -31.85
C ASP A 45 3.65 11.42 -30.73
N ILE A 46 4.70 12.27 -30.67
CA ILE A 46 5.73 12.19 -29.61
C ILE A 46 5.09 12.54 -28.27
N THR A 47 4.30 13.61 -28.26
CA THR A 47 3.63 14.09 -27.04
C THR A 47 2.60 13.11 -26.53
N LYS A 48 1.77 12.51 -27.41
CA LYS A 48 0.82 11.46 -27.01
C LYS A 48 1.51 10.29 -26.33
N LYS A 49 2.63 9.80 -26.90
CA LYS A 49 3.41 8.71 -26.30
C LYS A 49 4.02 9.11 -24.95
N ALA A 50 4.51 10.34 -24.82
CA ALA A 50 5.05 10.84 -23.55
C ALA A 50 3.94 10.91 -22.48
N VAL A 51 2.77 11.44 -22.82
CA VAL A 51 1.60 11.49 -21.94
C VAL A 51 1.15 10.10 -21.49
N GLU A 52 1.12 9.13 -22.43
CA GLU A 52 0.75 7.74 -22.11
C GLU A 52 1.72 7.12 -21.11
N ILE A 53 3.03 7.30 -21.28
CA ILE A 53 4.05 6.80 -20.33
C ILE A 53 3.87 7.45 -18.94
N CYS A 54 3.67 8.76 -18.88
CA CYS A 54 3.43 9.46 -17.62
C CYS A 54 2.13 8.99 -16.94
N LYS A 55 1.08 8.71 -17.74
CA LYS A 55 -0.19 8.18 -17.23
C LYS A 55 -0.01 6.78 -16.65
N ILE A 56 0.70 5.89 -17.32
CA ILE A 56 0.98 4.53 -16.85
C ILE A 56 1.76 4.58 -15.52
N ASP A 57 2.79 5.43 -15.40
CA ASP A 57 3.53 5.61 -14.13
C ASP A 57 2.62 6.11 -13.01
N TRP A 58 1.76 7.10 -13.30
CA TRP A 58 0.83 7.66 -12.31
C TRP A 58 -0.22 6.64 -11.87
N ASP A 59 -0.79 5.90 -12.81
CA ASP A 59 -1.86 4.93 -12.55
C ASP A 59 -1.36 3.64 -11.89
N ALA A 60 -0.06 3.45 -11.77
CA ALA A 60 0.52 2.35 -11.00
C ALA A 60 0.43 2.54 -9.47
N TYR A 61 0.00 3.70 -8.99
CA TYR A 61 -0.05 4.03 -7.56
C TYR A 61 -1.47 4.42 -7.10
N GLU A 62 -1.80 4.06 -5.85
CA GLU A 62 -3.12 4.21 -5.23
C GLU A 62 -3.67 5.66 -5.18
N GLN A 63 -2.83 6.68 -5.42
CA GLN A 63 -3.27 8.07 -5.50
C GLN A 63 -3.99 8.38 -6.82
N SER A 64 -3.77 7.57 -7.85
CA SER A 64 -4.49 7.73 -9.11
C SER A 64 -5.95 7.30 -8.97
N TRP A 65 -6.85 8.04 -9.62
CA TRP A 65 -8.24 7.67 -9.74
C TRP A 65 -8.45 6.49 -10.70
N ASP A 66 -7.50 6.30 -11.62
CA ASP A 66 -7.50 5.23 -12.61
C ASP A 66 -6.67 4.01 -12.15
N PHE A 67 -6.20 4.00 -10.88
CA PHE A 67 -5.46 2.87 -10.31
C PHE A 67 -6.32 1.60 -10.38
N GLN A 68 -5.77 0.56 -11.01
CA GLN A 68 -6.47 -0.70 -11.19
C GLN A 68 -5.99 -1.77 -10.19
N LYS A 69 -4.70 -2.05 -10.18
CA LYS A 69 -4.10 -3.11 -9.37
C LYS A 69 -2.62 -2.83 -9.15
N HIS A 70 -2.11 -3.22 -7.99
CA HIS A 70 -0.68 -3.07 -7.71
C HIS A 70 0.16 -3.89 -8.70
N PRO A 71 1.27 -3.32 -9.24
CA PRO A 71 2.08 -3.97 -10.28
C PRO A 71 2.66 -5.34 -9.90
N PHE A 72 2.77 -5.64 -8.60
CA PHE A 72 3.24 -6.93 -8.11
C PHE A 72 2.17 -8.03 -8.15
N ILE A 73 0.90 -7.68 -8.35
CA ILE A 73 -0.18 -8.69 -8.48
C ILE A 73 -0.15 -9.28 -9.89
N GLN A 74 0.65 -10.32 -10.04
CA GLN A 74 0.89 -11.04 -11.29
C GLN A 74 0.73 -12.55 -11.06
N LYS A 75 0.54 -13.33 -12.13
CA LYS A 75 0.44 -14.79 -12.06
C LYS A 75 1.83 -15.45 -11.95
N ILE A 76 2.56 -15.12 -10.90
CA ILE A 76 3.89 -15.66 -10.59
C ILE A 76 3.96 -15.99 -9.10
N SER A 77 4.91 -16.83 -8.71
CA SER A 77 5.04 -17.32 -7.33
C SER A 77 6.07 -16.55 -6.48
N SER A 78 6.75 -15.55 -7.05
CA SER A 78 7.85 -14.84 -6.39
C SER A 78 7.65 -13.33 -6.45
N ILE A 79 7.64 -12.66 -5.29
CA ILE A 79 7.63 -11.20 -5.19
C ILE A 79 8.90 -10.59 -5.77
N LYS A 80 10.03 -11.28 -5.61
CA LYS A 80 11.31 -10.85 -6.18
C LYS A 80 11.22 -10.77 -7.70
N ASP A 81 10.63 -11.78 -8.34
CA ASP A 81 10.46 -11.78 -9.79
C ASP A 81 9.46 -10.72 -10.24
N ALA A 82 8.39 -10.51 -9.47
CA ALA A 82 7.44 -9.41 -9.71
C ALA A 82 8.14 -8.04 -9.66
N PHE A 83 9.01 -7.83 -8.67
CA PHE A 83 9.81 -6.62 -8.57
C PHE A 83 10.79 -6.44 -9.73
N GLU A 84 11.48 -7.49 -10.17
CA GLU A 84 12.42 -7.40 -11.31
C GLU A 84 11.67 -7.09 -12.62
N ILE A 85 10.49 -7.67 -12.84
CA ILE A 85 9.64 -7.32 -13.98
C ILE A 85 9.22 -5.84 -13.91
N TRP A 86 8.76 -5.40 -12.74
CA TRP A 86 8.38 -4.01 -12.51
C TRP A 86 9.55 -3.05 -12.75
N LYS A 87 10.71 -3.35 -12.21
CA LYS A 87 11.94 -2.56 -12.38
C LYS A 87 12.36 -2.44 -13.83
N ASN A 88 12.28 -3.51 -14.59
CA ASN A 88 12.59 -3.49 -16.02
C ASN A 88 11.59 -2.61 -16.79
N ASN A 89 10.30 -2.68 -16.45
CA ASN A 89 9.26 -1.84 -17.06
C ASN A 89 9.48 -0.36 -16.73
N CYS A 90 9.76 -0.02 -15.48
CA CYS A 90 10.07 1.35 -15.06
C CYS A 90 11.30 1.90 -15.78
N ASN A 91 12.37 1.10 -15.90
CA ASN A 91 13.57 1.51 -16.61
C ASN A 91 13.30 1.74 -18.11
N LEU A 92 12.51 0.86 -18.75
CA LEU A 92 12.14 1.03 -20.15
C LEU A 92 11.31 2.31 -20.36
N GLN A 93 10.33 2.57 -19.49
CA GLN A 93 9.52 3.79 -19.54
C GLN A 93 10.38 5.05 -19.34
N PHE A 94 11.27 5.03 -18.35
CA PHE A 94 12.19 6.11 -18.06
C PHE A 94 13.08 6.46 -19.27
N GLU A 95 13.74 5.48 -19.83
CA GLU A 95 14.63 5.67 -20.99
C GLU A 95 13.84 6.08 -22.25
N THR A 96 12.62 5.56 -22.41
CA THR A 96 11.76 5.92 -23.54
C THR A 96 11.30 7.37 -23.41
N LEU A 97 10.81 7.78 -22.24
CA LEU A 97 10.39 9.16 -22.01
C LEU A 97 11.55 10.13 -22.21
N LYS A 98 12.72 9.85 -21.64
CA LYS A 98 13.93 10.66 -21.82
C LYS A 98 14.28 10.87 -23.29
N LYS A 99 14.18 9.81 -24.13
CA LYS A 99 14.41 9.91 -25.57
C LYS A 99 13.33 10.75 -26.29
N LEU A 100 12.06 10.62 -25.89
CA LEU A 100 10.97 11.42 -26.44
C LEU A 100 11.12 12.90 -26.09
N GLU A 101 11.46 13.22 -24.85
CA GLU A 101 11.69 14.60 -24.40
C GLU A 101 12.91 15.21 -25.09
N ARG A 102 14.00 14.46 -25.24
CA ARG A 102 15.17 14.91 -26.02
C ARG A 102 14.77 15.19 -27.48
N LYS A 103 14.00 14.31 -28.11
CA LYS A 103 13.52 14.51 -29.49
C LYS A 103 12.61 15.74 -29.59
N ASN A 104 11.71 15.91 -28.61
CA ASN A 104 10.89 17.12 -28.50
C ASN A 104 11.74 18.38 -28.45
N ASN A 105 12.77 18.39 -27.61
CA ASN A 105 13.71 19.51 -27.50
C ASN A 105 14.41 19.83 -28.80
N CYS A 106 14.93 18.81 -29.53
CA CYS A 106 15.57 19.02 -30.84
C CYS A 106 14.63 19.72 -31.82
N ILE A 107 13.37 19.27 -31.92
CA ILE A 107 12.39 19.85 -32.84
C ILE A 107 12.15 21.34 -32.57
N PHE A 108 11.99 21.70 -31.29
CA PHE A 108 11.78 23.12 -30.94
C PHE A 108 13.07 23.96 -31.03
N ILE A 109 14.25 23.42 -30.73
CA ILE A 109 15.53 24.08 -30.93
C ILE A 109 15.70 24.43 -32.41
N ASP A 110 15.45 23.49 -33.32
CA ASP A 110 15.52 23.72 -34.76
C ASP A 110 14.50 24.74 -35.25
N ALA A 111 13.23 24.62 -34.78
CA ALA A 111 12.16 25.56 -35.17
C ALA A 111 12.43 27.00 -34.74
N TYR A 112 13.06 27.21 -33.59
CA TYR A 112 13.39 28.55 -33.06
C TYR A 112 14.79 29.03 -33.44
N GLY A 113 15.66 28.15 -33.98
CA GLY A 113 17.04 28.48 -34.38
C GLY A 113 17.93 28.87 -33.20
N VAL A 114 17.83 28.14 -32.07
CA VAL A 114 18.51 28.45 -30.80
C VAL A 114 19.50 27.36 -30.39
N ASP A 115 20.06 26.64 -31.34
CA ASP A 115 20.99 25.53 -31.15
C ASP A 115 22.28 25.91 -30.42
N PHE A 116 22.69 27.19 -30.49
CA PHE A 116 23.85 27.69 -29.74
C PHE A 116 23.56 28.03 -28.26
N GLU A 117 22.29 28.19 -27.89
CA GLU A 117 21.88 28.68 -26.56
C GLU A 117 21.25 27.57 -25.72
N VAL A 118 20.63 26.57 -26.35
CA VAL A 118 19.81 25.57 -25.66
C VAL A 118 20.25 24.15 -26.03
N SER A 119 20.52 23.34 -25.02
CA SER A 119 20.82 21.90 -25.21
C SER A 119 19.54 21.09 -25.31
N PRO A 120 19.47 20.06 -26.20
CA PRO A 120 18.36 19.13 -26.25
C PRO A 120 18.43 18.05 -25.16
N GLU A 121 19.55 17.90 -24.47
CA GLU A 121 19.76 16.83 -23.50
C GLU A 121 18.87 16.98 -22.27
N VAL A 122 18.41 15.85 -21.74
CA VAL A 122 17.54 15.75 -20.57
C VAL A 122 18.29 15.05 -19.45
N ASP A 123 18.48 15.70 -18.33
CA ASP A 123 19.07 15.10 -17.14
C ASP A 123 18.13 14.06 -16.52
N ASP A 124 18.69 13.01 -15.92
CA ASP A 124 17.88 11.97 -15.24
C ASP A 124 16.97 12.54 -14.15
N LYS A 125 17.39 13.60 -13.46
CA LYS A 125 16.61 14.28 -12.41
C LYS A 125 15.37 15.02 -12.93
N ASP A 126 15.35 15.34 -14.22
CA ASP A 126 14.29 16.11 -14.87
C ASP A 126 13.23 15.19 -15.51
N VAL A 127 13.54 13.89 -15.68
CA VAL A 127 12.57 12.88 -16.15
C VAL A 127 11.56 12.59 -15.04
N THR A 128 10.28 12.79 -15.31
CA THR A 128 9.23 12.80 -14.28
C THR A 128 8.72 11.40 -13.88
N VAL A 129 8.85 10.39 -14.75
CA VAL A 129 8.48 9.02 -14.39
C VAL A 129 9.50 8.38 -13.46
N ARG A 130 9.03 7.53 -12.56
CA ARG A 130 9.85 7.00 -11.47
C ARG A 130 10.59 5.73 -11.88
N LYS A 131 11.84 5.62 -11.49
CA LYS A 131 12.54 4.32 -11.45
C LYS A 131 11.98 3.50 -10.27
N ALA A 132 12.01 2.18 -10.40
CA ALA A 132 11.62 1.29 -9.30
C ALA A 132 12.54 1.49 -8.09
N ASP A 133 11.95 1.47 -6.91
CA ASP A 133 12.63 1.54 -5.62
C ASP A 133 12.05 0.46 -4.71
N LEU A 134 12.91 -0.47 -4.26
CA LEU A 134 12.45 -1.67 -3.57
C LEU A 134 11.72 -1.36 -2.26
N ASP A 135 12.25 -0.46 -1.42
CA ASP A 135 11.63 -0.11 -0.14
C ASP A 135 10.27 0.56 -0.37
N ARG A 136 10.24 1.58 -1.23
CA ARG A 136 9.00 2.30 -1.58
C ARG A 136 7.94 1.36 -2.16
N ASP A 137 8.33 0.51 -3.10
CA ASP A 137 7.39 -0.31 -3.87
C ASP A 137 6.87 -1.50 -3.02
N ILE A 138 7.67 -2.03 -2.08
CA ILE A 138 7.20 -2.98 -1.06
C ILE A 138 6.22 -2.33 -0.08
N ARG A 139 6.48 -1.10 0.38
CA ARG A 139 5.54 -0.36 1.23
C ARG A 139 4.22 -0.08 0.52
N SER A 140 4.28 0.25 -0.77
CA SER A 140 3.09 0.40 -1.61
C SER A 140 2.31 -0.91 -1.75
N PHE A 141 3.00 -2.04 -1.92
CA PHE A 141 2.37 -3.36 -1.95
C PHE A 141 1.69 -3.72 -0.63
N ILE A 142 2.30 -3.41 0.51
CA ILE A 142 1.68 -3.60 1.83
C ILE A 142 0.43 -2.71 1.97
N SER A 143 0.48 -1.46 1.50
CA SER A 143 -0.68 -0.55 1.50
C SER A 143 -1.83 -1.12 0.68
N TYR A 144 -1.56 -1.63 -0.53
CA TYR A 144 -2.55 -2.31 -1.36
C TYR A 144 -3.16 -3.53 -0.68
N ALA A 145 -2.33 -4.37 -0.01
CA ALA A 145 -2.81 -5.51 0.75
C ALA A 145 -3.77 -5.10 1.87
N VAL A 146 -3.46 -4.02 2.61
CA VAL A 146 -4.37 -3.44 3.62
C VAL A 146 -5.67 -2.96 2.96
N GLY A 147 -5.60 -2.36 1.78
CA GLY A 147 -6.79 -2.02 0.99
C GLY A 147 -7.67 -3.23 0.69
N CYS A 148 -7.06 -4.35 0.32
CA CYS A 148 -7.77 -5.62 0.11
C CYS A 148 -8.38 -6.17 1.41
N MET A 149 -7.68 -6.03 2.56
CA MET A 149 -8.21 -6.44 3.87
C MET A 149 -9.51 -5.72 4.21
N PHE A 150 -9.62 -4.44 3.88
CA PHE A 150 -10.79 -3.62 4.15
C PHE A 150 -11.85 -3.61 3.04
N GLY A 151 -11.58 -4.25 1.90
CA GLY A 151 -12.48 -4.28 0.75
C GLY A 151 -12.43 -3.02 -0.12
N ARG A 152 -11.41 -2.17 0.05
CA ARG A 152 -11.16 -1.06 -0.86
C ARG A 152 -10.76 -1.54 -2.25
N TYR A 153 -9.94 -2.58 -2.30
CA TYR A 153 -9.47 -3.26 -3.50
C TYR A 153 -9.74 -4.75 -3.43
N SER A 154 -9.55 -5.45 -4.54
CA SER A 154 -9.62 -6.90 -4.65
C SER A 154 -8.47 -7.43 -5.49
N ILE A 155 -7.97 -8.63 -5.14
CA ILE A 155 -7.01 -9.34 -5.98
C ILE A 155 -7.67 -9.98 -7.22
N TYR A 156 -9.00 -10.04 -7.26
CA TYR A 156 -9.80 -10.68 -8.31
C TYR A 156 -10.43 -9.71 -9.29
N GLU A 157 -10.72 -8.49 -8.87
CA GLU A 157 -11.31 -7.45 -9.68
C GLU A 157 -10.42 -6.20 -9.67
N ASP A 158 -10.27 -5.59 -10.83
CA ASP A 158 -9.45 -4.41 -11.00
C ASP A 158 -10.19 -3.15 -10.55
N GLY A 159 -9.43 -2.17 -10.10
CA GLY A 159 -9.93 -0.86 -9.71
C GLY A 159 -10.43 -0.76 -8.28
N LEU A 160 -11.09 0.36 -8.02
CA LEU A 160 -11.63 0.70 -6.72
C LEU A 160 -12.96 -0.01 -6.50
N ILE A 161 -13.00 -0.93 -5.52
CA ILE A 161 -14.21 -1.70 -5.20
C ILE A 161 -15.15 -0.89 -4.30
N TYR A 162 -14.61 -0.36 -3.18
CA TYR A 162 -15.41 0.38 -2.22
C TYR A 162 -14.68 1.60 -1.65
N ALA A 163 -15.31 2.75 -1.76
CA ALA A 163 -14.87 4.00 -1.16
C ALA A 163 -16.06 4.84 -0.65
N GLY A 164 -17.08 4.19 -0.09
CA GLY A 164 -18.33 4.79 0.38
C GLY A 164 -19.55 4.30 -0.40
N GLY A 165 -20.73 4.66 0.05
CA GLY A 165 -22.00 4.16 -0.48
C GLY A 165 -22.52 2.95 0.30
N ASP A 166 -23.46 2.20 -0.28
CA ASP A 166 -24.01 1.02 0.37
C ASP A 166 -23.03 -0.16 0.29
N TRP A 167 -22.53 -0.57 1.46
CA TRP A 167 -21.65 -1.72 1.60
C TRP A 167 -22.30 -3.01 1.10
N ASN A 168 -23.60 -3.18 1.38
CA ASN A 168 -24.32 -4.40 1.06
C ASN A 168 -24.58 -4.60 -0.45
N GLU A 169 -24.48 -3.54 -1.26
CA GLU A 169 -24.51 -3.69 -2.72
C GLU A 169 -23.26 -4.41 -3.24
N LYS A 170 -22.10 -4.15 -2.66
CA LYS A 170 -20.81 -4.68 -3.07
C LYS A 170 -20.42 -5.96 -2.35
N PHE A 171 -20.75 -6.06 -1.06
CA PHE A 171 -20.31 -7.17 -0.21
C PHE A 171 -21.49 -7.92 0.41
N GLY A 172 -21.34 -9.25 0.51
CA GLY A 172 -22.16 -10.11 1.37
C GLY A 172 -21.45 -10.37 2.68
N SER A 173 -22.23 -10.64 3.75
CA SER A 173 -21.70 -11.05 5.05
C SER A 173 -21.96 -12.55 5.26
N TYR A 174 -20.94 -13.24 5.72
CA TYR A 174 -21.06 -14.64 6.14
C TYR A 174 -20.86 -14.73 7.65
N ASN A 175 -21.73 -15.50 8.29
CA ASN A 175 -21.70 -15.73 9.73
C ASN A 175 -22.23 -17.15 10.00
N GLY A 176 -21.41 -18.17 9.77
CA GLY A 176 -21.80 -19.57 9.92
C GLY A 176 -20.62 -20.53 9.83
N THR A 177 -20.88 -21.81 9.80
CA THR A 177 -19.86 -22.84 9.55
C THR A 177 -19.58 -22.97 8.04
N ILE A 178 -18.35 -23.28 7.68
CA ILE A 178 -17.96 -23.45 6.27
C ILE A 178 -18.81 -24.54 5.57
N GLY A 179 -19.36 -25.49 6.34
CA GLY A 179 -20.26 -26.55 5.84
C GLY A 179 -21.60 -26.05 5.30
N ASP A 180 -22.07 -24.87 5.73
CA ASP A 180 -23.35 -24.31 5.28
C ASP A 180 -23.28 -23.65 3.90
N LEU A 181 -22.09 -23.47 3.35
CA LEU A 181 -21.85 -22.96 2.00
C LEU A 181 -22.01 -24.03 0.90
N GLY A 182 -22.65 -25.13 1.19
CA GLY A 182 -22.78 -26.39 0.40
C GLY A 182 -23.25 -26.31 -1.06
N GLN A 183 -23.46 -25.15 -1.63
CA GLN A 183 -23.69 -24.92 -3.07
C GLN A 183 -22.47 -24.33 -3.81
N TYR A 184 -21.38 -24.02 -3.12
CA TYR A 184 -20.18 -23.43 -3.70
C TYR A 184 -19.04 -24.44 -3.65
N THR A 185 -18.60 -24.93 -4.81
CA THR A 185 -17.51 -25.90 -4.90
C THR A 185 -16.21 -25.30 -4.39
N PHE A 186 -15.82 -25.64 -3.16
CA PHE A 186 -14.54 -25.33 -2.51
C PHE A 186 -13.33 -26.06 -3.12
N THR A 187 -13.43 -26.60 -4.30
CA THR A 187 -12.43 -27.49 -4.91
C THR A 187 -11.09 -26.82 -5.23
N GLU A 188 -10.96 -25.51 -5.09
CA GLU A 188 -9.68 -24.80 -5.27
C GLU A 188 -9.18 -24.09 -4.01
N LEU A 189 -9.89 -24.16 -2.90
CA LEU A 189 -9.42 -23.72 -1.59
C LEU A 189 -8.54 -24.85 -1.04
N GLY A 190 -7.24 -24.78 -1.32
CA GLY A 190 -6.29 -25.76 -0.82
C GLY A 190 -6.50 -26.06 0.66
N ASN A 191 -6.87 -27.33 0.98
CA ASN A 191 -6.79 -27.96 2.30
C ASN A 191 -7.39 -27.22 3.51
N PHE A 192 -8.57 -26.64 3.40
CA PHE A 192 -9.36 -26.38 4.60
C PHE A 192 -9.92 -27.72 5.11
N LYS A 193 -9.21 -28.31 6.06
CA LYS A 193 -9.77 -29.39 6.88
C LYS A 193 -11.02 -28.85 7.58
N ASN A 194 -12.12 -29.63 7.56
CA ASN A 194 -13.34 -29.40 8.32
C ASN A 194 -13.02 -28.98 9.77
N SER A 195 -12.85 -27.70 10.03
CA SER A 195 -12.83 -27.16 11.37
C SER A 195 -14.17 -26.50 11.60
N GLU A 196 -14.85 -26.89 12.66
CA GLU A 196 -16.13 -26.36 13.16
C GLU A 196 -16.02 -24.89 13.64
N LEU A 197 -15.07 -24.12 13.12
CA LEU A 197 -14.89 -22.72 13.48
C LEU A 197 -15.93 -21.88 12.76
N SER A 198 -16.83 -21.28 13.52
CA SER A 198 -17.72 -20.23 13.04
C SER A 198 -16.87 -19.01 12.69
N GLU A 199 -16.69 -18.74 11.42
CA GLU A 199 -15.96 -17.55 10.96
C GLU A 199 -16.93 -16.47 10.47
N LYS A 200 -16.63 -15.24 10.84
CA LYS A 200 -17.31 -14.06 10.32
C LYS A 200 -16.42 -13.40 9.31
N PHE A 201 -16.90 -13.19 8.10
CA PHE A 201 -16.17 -12.44 7.07
C PHE A 201 -17.13 -11.83 6.05
N CYS A 202 -16.64 -10.84 5.31
CA CYS A 202 -17.31 -10.30 4.15
C CYS A 202 -16.72 -10.90 2.87
N TYR A 203 -17.55 -11.07 1.85
CA TYR A 203 -17.13 -11.49 0.53
C TYR A 203 -17.62 -10.52 -0.54
N LEU A 204 -16.82 -10.32 -1.58
CA LEU A 204 -17.20 -9.50 -2.72
C LEU A 204 -18.29 -10.19 -3.54
N LYS A 205 -19.38 -9.50 -3.84
CA LYS A 205 -20.43 -9.96 -4.72
C LYS A 205 -19.97 -9.80 -6.16
N SER A 206 -19.48 -10.87 -6.76
CA SER A 206 -19.04 -10.94 -8.15
C SER A 206 -19.87 -11.95 -8.92
N GLU A 207 -19.98 -11.78 -10.23
CA GLU A 207 -20.58 -12.78 -11.13
C GLU A 207 -19.75 -14.05 -11.15
N ASN A 208 -18.45 -13.97 -10.89
CA ASN A 208 -17.53 -15.09 -10.84
C ASN A 208 -17.44 -15.67 -9.42
N LYS A 209 -18.39 -16.52 -9.06
CA LYS A 209 -18.57 -17.11 -7.72
C LYS A 209 -17.32 -17.80 -7.14
N LYS A 210 -16.36 -18.25 -7.98
CA LYS A 210 -15.14 -18.94 -7.53
C LYS A 210 -14.13 -18.01 -6.86
N ALA A 211 -14.09 -16.74 -7.23
CA ALA A 211 -13.15 -15.76 -6.70
C ALA A 211 -13.53 -15.24 -5.30
N LEU A 212 -14.78 -15.36 -4.91
CA LEU A 212 -15.37 -14.70 -3.74
C LEU A 212 -14.80 -15.13 -2.39
N PHE A 213 -14.24 -16.33 -2.29
CA PHE A 213 -13.92 -16.97 -1.01
C PHE A 213 -12.42 -17.12 -0.74
N CYS A 214 -11.55 -16.78 -1.69
CA CYS A 214 -10.11 -17.00 -1.52
C CYS A 214 -9.45 -16.01 -0.57
N TYR A 215 -9.87 -14.74 -0.58
CA TYR A 215 -9.38 -13.73 0.37
C TYR A 215 -10.54 -13.06 1.08
N LYS A 216 -10.59 -13.19 2.40
CA LYS A 216 -11.70 -12.72 3.23
C LYS A 216 -11.52 -11.24 3.58
N VAL A 217 -12.50 -10.43 3.24
CA VAL A 217 -12.55 -9.02 3.66
C VAL A 217 -12.93 -8.98 5.14
N ASP A 218 -12.35 -8.06 5.88
CA ASP A 218 -12.63 -7.87 7.29
C ASP A 218 -14.13 -7.62 7.55
N TYR A 219 -14.68 -8.30 8.57
CA TYR A 219 -16.10 -8.30 8.84
C TYR A 219 -16.57 -7.00 9.50
N ASP A 220 -15.89 -6.57 10.55
CA ASP A 220 -16.35 -5.51 11.44
C ASP A 220 -15.64 -4.17 11.25
N ASN A 221 -14.74 -4.09 10.29
CA ASN A 221 -13.95 -2.91 10.00
C ASN A 221 -12.92 -2.55 11.10
N ILE A 222 -12.46 -3.54 11.86
CA ILE A 222 -11.49 -3.34 12.95
C ILE A 222 -10.38 -4.36 12.81
N ILE A 223 -9.19 -3.95 12.37
CA ILE A 223 -8.03 -4.83 12.27
C ILE A 223 -7.04 -4.51 13.38
N PRO A 224 -6.85 -5.40 14.37
CA PRO A 224 -5.92 -5.18 15.47
C PRO A 224 -4.46 -5.25 15.00
N ILE A 225 -3.64 -4.40 15.62
CA ILE A 225 -2.19 -4.35 15.45
C ILE A 225 -1.56 -4.46 16.83
N CYS A 226 -1.13 -5.65 17.20
CA CYS A 226 -0.54 -5.93 18.50
C CYS A 226 0.91 -6.36 18.38
N ASN A 227 1.65 -6.32 19.50
CA ASN A 227 3.04 -6.75 19.55
C ASN A 227 3.21 -8.29 19.44
N ASP A 228 2.12 -9.04 19.48
CA ASP A 228 2.07 -10.50 19.31
C ASP A 228 0.75 -10.91 18.64
N GLU A 229 0.62 -12.15 18.20
CA GLU A 229 -0.60 -12.69 17.57
C GLU A 229 -1.67 -13.02 18.63
N TYR A 230 -2.31 -11.99 19.17
CA TYR A 230 -3.36 -12.16 20.17
C TYR A 230 -4.74 -12.41 19.58
N PHE A 231 -4.97 -11.97 18.34
CA PHE A 231 -6.25 -12.06 17.65
C PHE A 231 -6.13 -12.86 16.35
N THR A 232 -7.17 -13.57 15.98
CA THR A 232 -7.22 -14.36 14.73
C THR A 232 -7.24 -13.48 13.48
N ASP A 233 -7.67 -12.23 13.62
CA ASP A 233 -7.76 -11.20 12.60
C ASP A 233 -6.62 -10.17 12.69
N ASP A 234 -5.52 -10.50 13.41
CA ASP A 234 -4.31 -9.68 13.49
C ASP A 234 -3.78 -9.31 12.09
N ILE A 235 -3.36 -8.06 11.93
CA ILE A 235 -2.94 -7.51 10.63
C ILE A 235 -1.81 -8.32 9.97
N VAL A 236 -0.87 -8.84 10.77
CA VAL A 236 0.26 -9.63 10.24
C VAL A 236 -0.23 -10.99 9.75
N GLY A 237 -1.12 -11.63 10.50
CA GLY A 237 -1.75 -12.89 10.09
C GLY A 237 -2.51 -12.73 8.77
N ARG A 238 -3.29 -11.66 8.64
CA ARG A 238 -3.99 -11.31 7.40
C ARG A 238 -3.04 -10.99 6.25
N PHE A 239 -1.95 -10.30 6.51
CA PHE A 239 -0.95 -10.01 5.50
C PHE A 239 -0.22 -11.26 5.00
N VAL A 240 0.15 -12.17 5.91
CA VAL A 240 0.74 -13.46 5.57
C VAL A 240 -0.23 -14.28 4.69
N GLU A 241 -1.51 -14.29 5.04
CA GLU A 241 -2.55 -14.95 4.25
C GLU A 241 -2.70 -14.32 2.86
N PHE A 242 -2.66 -12.99 2.76
CA PHE A 242 -2.66 -12.28 1.49
C PHE A 242 -1.49 -12.72 0.60
N VAL A 243 -0.27 -12.71 1.14
CA VAL A 243 0.94 -13.16 0.40
C VAL A 243 0.81 -14.62 -0.04
N ARG A 244 0.29 -15.49 0.84
CA ARG A 244 0.05 -16.90 0.55
C ARG A 244 -0.94 -17.12 -0.60
N ILE A 245 -2.01 -16.34 -0.64
CA ILE A 245 -3.03 -16.44 -1.70
C ILE A 245 -2.51 -15.91 -3.04
N VAL A 246 -1.77 -14.80 -3.01
CA VAL A 246 -1.26 -14.17 -4.25
C VAL A 246 -0.13 -14.99 -4.88
N TYR A 247 0.80 -15.53 -4.09
CA TYR A 247 2.02 -16.15 -4.61
C TYR A 247 2.10 -17.66 -4.39
N GLY A 248 1.19 -18.25 -3.61
CA GLY A 248 1.18 -19.66 -3.27
C GLY A 248 1.81 -19.98 -1.91
N ALA A 249 1.53 -21.16 -1.40
CA ALA A 249 2.03 -21.62 -0.11
C ALA A 249 3.52 -22.04 -0.18
N ASP A 250 3.94 -22.61 -1.30
CA ASP A 250 5.28 -23.20 -1.46
C ASP A 250 6.41 -22.18 -1.39
N THR A 251 6.14 -20.92 -1.76
CA THR A 251 7.12 -19.83 -1.78
C THR A 251 6.90 -18.80 -0.67
N LEU A 252 5.99 -19.07 0.25
CA LEU A 252 5.56 -18.10 1.27
C LEU A 252 6.73 -17.58 2.12
N ASP A 253 7.57 -18.47 2.64
CA ASP A 253 8.68 -18.08 3.53
C ASP A 253 9.73 -17.23 2.79
N GLU A 254 10.01 -17.56 1.53
CA GLU A 254 10.94 -16.79 0.69
C GLU A 254 10.38 -15.40 0.39
N ASN A 255 9.08 -15.30 0.08
CA ASN A 255 8.41 -14.04 -0.18
C ASN A 255 8.34 -13.15 1.08
N LEU A 256 8.01 -13.71 2.24
CA LEU A 256 8.00 -12.97 3.50
C LEU A 256 9.41 -12.49 3.87
N LYS A 257 10.44 -13.30 3.63
CA LYS A 257 11.82 -12.90 3.83
C LYS A 257 12.21 -11.75 2.92
N PHE A 258 11.88 -11.81 1.63
CA PHE A 258 12.16 -10.73 0.67
C PHE A 258 11.50 -9.40 1.09
N ILE A 259 10.25 -9.45 1.55
CA ILE A 259 9.53 -8.28 2.09
C ILE A 259 10.25 -7.72 3.32
N ALA A 260 10.63 -8.57 4.27
CA ALA A 260 11.30 -8.16 5.50
C ALA A 260 12.68 -7.55 5.24
N ASP A 261 13.45 -8.14 4.31
CA ASP A 261 14.74 -7.62 3.88
C ASP A 261 14.59 -6.24 3.23
N ALA A 262 13.58 -6.04 2.39
CA ALA A 262 13.27 -4.76 1.75
C ALA A 262 12.86 -3.66 2.77
N LEU A 263 12.16 -4.02 3.85
CA LEU A 263 11.84 -3.12 4.96
C LEU A 263 13.07 -2.77 5.84
N GLY A 264 14.23 -3.38 5.57
CA GLY A 264 15.48 -3.11 6.28
C GLY A 264 15.56 -3.68 7.70
N GLY A 265 14.64 -4.57 8.08
CA GLY A 265 14.58 -5.16 9.40
C GLY A 265 15.54 -6.33 9.58
N LYS A 266 15.89 -6.61 10.85
CA LYS A 266 16.70 -7.77 11.24
C LYS A 266 15.86 -8.68 12.15
N GLY A 267 15.88 -9.98 11.89
CA GLY A 267 15.15 -10.98 12.70
C GLY A 267 14.25 -11.86 11.85
N GLN A 268 13.23 -12.45 12.48
CA GLN A 268 12.26 -13.26 11.76
C GLN A 268 11.39 -12.38 10.85
N PRO A 269 11.07 -12.82 9.62
CA PRO A 269 10.31 -12.01 8.68
C PRO A 269 9.00 -11.47 9.24
N LYS A 270 8.24 -12.28 9.96
CA LYS A 270 6.98 -11.86 10.58
C LYS A 270 7.18 -10.78 11.64
N ASP A 271 8.27 -10.84 12.42
CA ASP A 271 8.56 -9.83 13.44
C ASP A 271 8.92 -8.48 12.81
N VAL A 272 9.67 -8.51 11.72
CA VAL A 272 10.01 -7.30 10.95
C VAL A 272 8.75 -6.65 10.38
N ILE A 273 7.88 -7.44 9.75
CA ILE A 273 6.61 -6.98 9.18
C ILE A 273 5.70 -6.43 10.31
N ARG A 274 5.64 -7.10 11.47
CA ARG A 274 4.91 -6.63 12.65
C ARG A 274 5.42 -5.28 13.15
N ASN A 275 6.74 -5.15 13.24
CA ASN A 275 7.36 -3.89 13.65
C ASN A 275 7.03 -2.74 12.70
N TYR A 276 7.02 -3.00 11.40
CA TYR A 276 6.60 -2.03 10.38
C TYR A 276 5.14 -1.59 10.59
N PHE A 277 4.20 -2.51 10.79
CA PHE A 277 2.80 -2.16 11.07
C PHE A 277 2.63 -1.37 12.38
N LEU A 278 3.40 -1.72 13.41
CA LEU A 278 3.32 -1.05 14.71
C LEU A 278 3.84 0.38 14.69
N ASN A 279 4.90 0.66 13.91
CA ASN A 279 5.66 1.91 14.07
C ASN A 279 5.65 2.81 12.83
N ASP A 280 5.60 2.24 11.61
CA ASP A 280 5.89 2.99 10.38
C ASP A 280 4.70 3.08 9.44
N PHE A 281 3.92 2.02 9.30
CA PHE A 281 2.84 1.91 8.29
C PHE A 281 1.89 3.11 8.29
N TYR A 282 1.38 3.51 9.45
CA TYR A 282 0.42 4.62 9.51
C TYR A 282 1.06 5.97 9.14
N SER A 283 2.32 6.18 9.51
CA SER A 283 3.07 7.37 9.10
C SER A 283 3.27 7.42 7.59
N ASP A 284 3.59 6.28 6.96
CA ASP A 284 3.74 6.18 5.52
C ASP A 284 2.42 6.37 4.80
N HIS A 285 1.34 5.78 5.32
CA HIS A 285 -0.02 6.01 4.83
C HIS A 285 -0.40 7.50 4.84
N CYS A 286 -0.13 8.21 5.95
CA CYS A 286 -0.37 9.66 6.02
C CYS A 286 0.46 10.48 5.03
N LYS A 287 1.69 10.06 4.72
CA LYS A 287 2.53 10.71 3.68
C LYS A 287 1.97 10.49 2.29
N ILE A 288 1.64 9.22 1.96
CA ILE A 288 1.06 8.83 0.66
C ILE A 288 -0.20 9.63 0.39
N TYR A 289 -1.10 9.72 1.35
CA TYR A 289 -2.38 10.43 1.23
C TYR A 289 -2.32 11.91 1.63
N GLN A 290 -1.12 12.53 1.62
CA GLN A 290 -0.92 13.98 1.84
C GLN A 290 -1.62 14.51 3.09
N LYS A 291 -1.51 13.78 4.21
CA LYS A 291 -2.17 14.07 5.49
C LYS A 291 -3.71 14.00 5.46
N ARG A 292 -4.28 13.33 4.47
CA ARG A 292 -5.72 13.03 4.37
C ARG A 292 -5.93 11.50 4.41
N PRO A 293 -5.59 10.83 5.54
CA PRO A 293 -5.61 9.38 5.62
C PRO A 293 -7.02 8.83 5.38
N ILE A 294 -7.09 7.70 4.68
CA ILE A 294 -8.34 6.94 4.47
C ILE A 294 -8.52 5.86 5.52
N TYR A 295 -7.44 5.45 6.20
CA TYR A 295 -7.48 4.63 7.40
C TYR A 295 -7.28 5.50 8.63
N TRP A 296 -7.89 5.08 9.75
CA TRP A 296 -7.67 5.72 11.04
C TRP A 296 -7.06 4.73 12.02
N LEU A 297 -6.06 5.18 12.77
CA LEU A 297 -5.36 4.35 13.76
C LEU A 297 -5.82 4.75 15.16
N PHE A 298 -6.40 3.79 15.89
CA PHE A 298 -6.55 3.86 17.34
C PHE A 298 -5.27 3.34 17.97
N ASP A 299 -4.69 4.08 18.91
CA ASP A 299 -3.37 3.79 19.49
C ASP A 299 -3.38 4.05 21.00
N SER A 300 -3.11 3.03 21.79
CA SER A 300 -2.97 3.13 23.25
C SER A 300 -1.65 3.78 23.71
N GLY A 301 -0.90 4.39 22.80
CA GLY A 301 0.31 5.16 23.09
C GLY A 301 1.62 4.37 22.99
N LYS A 302 2.68 5.01 23.42
CA LYS A 302 4.09 4.63 23.17
C LYS A 302 4.50 3.20 23.59
N LYS A 303 3.70 2.51 24.36
CA LYS A 303 3.99 1.13 24.81
C LYS A 303 3.42 0.06 23.89
N ASN A 304 2.72 0.44 22.83
CA ASN A 304 2.12 -0.47 21.86
C ASN A 304 1.27 -1.57 22.52
N GLY A 305 0.51 -1.20 23.56
CA GLY A 305 -0.34 -2.15 24.28
C GLY A 305 -1.50 -2.64 23.43
N PHE A 306 -2.09 -1.74 22.66
CA PHE A 306 -3.13 -2.04 21.69
C PHE A 306 -3.15 -0.97 20.60
N LYS A 307 -3.27 -1.38 19.37
CA LYS A 307 -3.61 -0.53 18.23
C LYS A 307 -4.67 -1.23 17.39
N ALA A 308 -5.48 -0.46 16.71
CA ALA A 308 -6.43 -0.96 15.72
C ALA A 308 -6.55 0.01 14.55
N LEU A 309 -6.56 -0.53 13.36
CA LEU A 309 -6.79 0.20 12.12
C LEU A 309 -8.25 0.05 11.70
N ILE A 310 -8.87 1.12 11.25
CA ILE A 310 -10.19 1.10 10.62
C ILE A 310 -10.15 1.80 9.27
N TYR A 311 -11.05 1.42 8.36
CA TYR A 311 -11.28 2.10 7.10
C TYR A 311 -12.39 3.14 7.25
N MET A 312 -12.07 4.41 7.02
CA MET A 312 -12.99 5.53 7.30
C MET A 312 -14.28 5.49 6.48
N HIS A 313 -14.23 4.97 5.25
CA HIS A 313 -15.42 4.82 4.41
C HIS A 313 -16.40 3.75 4.90
N ARG A 314 -15.97 2.89 5.85
CA ARG A 314 -16.80 1.90 6.55
C ARG A 314 -17.12 2.29 8.01
N TYR A 315 -16.87 3.55 8.39
CA TYR A 315 -17.09 4.02 9.75
C TYR A 315 -18.56 3.86 10.15
N GLN A 316 -18.78 3.33 11.35
CA GLN A 316 -20.09 3.24 11.99
C GLN A 316 -20.03 3.94 13.36
N PRO A 317 -21.12 4.56 13.84
CA PRO A 317 -21.13 5.31 15.11
C PRO A 317 -20.76 4.48 16.35
N ASP A 318 -20.97 3.16 16.31
CA ASP A 318 -20.69 2.21 17.39
C ASP A 318 -19.25 1.64 17.35
N ILE A 319 -18.41 2.02 16.37
CA ILE A 319 -17.11 1.38 16.15
C ILE A 319 -16.19 1.48 17.37
N ILE A 320 -16.21 2.62 18.06
CA ILE A 320 -15.40 2.82 19.29
C ILE A 320 -15.86 1.87 20.40
N ALA A 321 -17.16 1.71 20.55
CA ALA A 321 -17.72 0.76 21.53
C ALA A 321 -17.34 -0.68 21.19
N ARG A 322 -17.36 -1.07 19.89
CA ARG A 322 -16.93 -2.40 19.42
C ARG A 322 -15.44 -2.64 19.66
N ILE A 323 -14.57 -1.67 19.33
CA ILE A 323 -13.14 -1.74 19.63
C ILE A 323 -12.93 -2.01 21.12
N ARG A 324 -13.62 -1.26 21.99
CA ARG A 324 -13.48 -1.41 23.44
C ARG A 324 -13.94 -2.78 23.94
N ILE A 325 -15.13 -3.22 23.51
CA ILE A 325 -15.77 -4.45 24.04
C ILE A 325 -15.10 -5.70 23.49
N TYR A 326 -14.87 -5.78 22.18
CA TYR A 326 -14.42 -7.02 21.53
C TYR A 326 -12.92 -7.17 21.49
N TYR A 327 -12.15 -6.06 21.53
CA TYR A 327 -10.70 -6.11 21.39
C TYR A 327 -9.98 -5.65 22.66
N VAL A 328 -10.27 -4.45 23.17
CA VAL A 328 -9.52 -3.88 24.30
C VAL A 328 -9.71 -4.71 25.58
N HIS A 329 -10.97 -5.08 25.89
CA HIS A 329 -11.26 -5.88 27.09
C HIS A 329 -10.62 -7.29 26.98
N GLU A 330 -10.65 -7.89 25.81
CA GLU A 330 -10.01 -9.19 25.57
C GLU A 330 -8.49 -9.08 25.72
N GLN A 331 -7.86 -8.06 25.13
CA GLN A 331 -6.45 -7.81 25.28
C GLN A 331 -6.03 -7.59 26.72
N GLN A 332 -6.81 -6.83 27.50
CA GLN A 332 -6.57 -6.66 28.93
C GLN A 332 -6.66 -7.97 29.69
N ALA A 333 -7.63 -8.84 29.38
CA ALA A 333 -7.75 -10.16 30.00
C ALA A 333 -6.51 -11.03 29.70
N ARG A 334 -6.05 -11.02 28.45
CA ARG A 334 -4.83 -11.75 28.02
C ARG A 334 -3.59 -11.23 28.74
N TYR A 335 -3.42 -9.92 28.88
CA TYR A 335 -2.30 -9.33 29.62
C TYR A 335 -2.32 -9.74 31.10
N ARG A 336 -3.47 -9.73 31.76
CA ARG A 336 -3.58 -10.17 33.17
C ARG A 336 -3.17 -11.63 33.34
N THR A 337 -3.60 -12.51 32.44
CA THR A 337 -3.22 -13.92 32.46
C THR A 337 -1.71 -14.10 32.22
N ALA A 338 -1.15 -13.40 31.22
CA ALA A 338 0.27 -13.47 30.91
C ALA A 338 1.15 -12.89 32.02
N ILE A 339 0.71 -11.83 32.69
CA ILE A 339 1.39 -11.24 33.85
C ILE A 339 1.41 -12.24 34.99
N ALA A 340 0.28 -12.87 35.33
CA ALA A 340 0.19 -13.86 36.42
C ALA A 340 1.06 -15.10 36.12
N ASP A 341 1.10 -15.61 34.88
CA ASP A 341 1.99 -16.70 34.46
C ASP A 341 3.45 -16.32 34.62
N LEU A 342 3.85 -15.12 34.19
CA LEU A 342 5.22 -14.65 34.34
C LEU A 342 5.63 -14.51 35.79
N GLU A 343 4.80 -14.00 36.68
CA GLU A 343 5.06 -13.87 38.11
C GLU A 343 5.28 -15.24 38.75
N GLN A 344 4.48 -16.25 38.38
CA GLN A 344 4.66 -17.62 38.86
C GLN A 344 5.97 -18.24 38.32
N ARG A 345 6.31 -18.03 37.06
CA ARG A 345 7.53 -18.55 36.43
C ARG A 345 8.80 -17.91 37.02
N ILE A 346 8.77 -16.63 37.31
CA ILE A 346 9.88 -15.88 37.91
C ILE A 346 10.27 -16.48 39.27
N THR A 347 9.31 -16.96 40.07
CA THR A 347 9.58 -17.57 41.38
C THR A 347 10.43 -18.84 41.27
N ASN A 348 10.27 -19.60 40.19
CA ASN A 348 10.95 -20.89 39.97
C ASN A 348 12.15 -20.79 39.00
N ALA A 349 12.45 -19.60 38.47
CA ALA A 349 13.45 -19.40 37.43
C ALA A 349 14.88 -19.28 38.00
N SER A 350 15.88 -19.72 37.23
CA SER A 350 17.29 -19.47 37.47
C SER A 350 17.61 -17.96 37.38
N THR A 351 18.73 -17.52 37.96
CA THR A 351 19.11 -16.10 38.04
C THR A 351 19.13 -15.43 36.63
N GLY A 352 19.67 -16.12 35.61
CA GLY A 352 19.76 -15.59 34.26
C GLY A 352 18.39 -15.51 33.54
N GLU A 353 17.51 -16.50 33.75
CA GLU A 353 16.16 -16.50 33.21
C GLU A 353 15.29 -15.46 33.92
N ARG A 354 15.44 -15.29 35.21
CA ARG A 354 14.72 -14.30 36.04
C ARG A 354 14.88 -12.89 35.49
N VAL A 355 16.06 -12.49 35.02
CA VAL A 355 16.31 -11.16 34.42
C VAL A 355 15.50 -10.99 33.14
N LYS A 356 15.47 -12.01 32.27
CA LYS A 356 14.71 -11.98 31.03
C LYS A 356 13.20 -11.92 31.28
N LEU A 357 12.70 -12.74 32.20
CA LEU A 357 11.29 -12.79 32.58
C LEU A 357 10.83 -11.48 33.24
N ASN A 358 11.62 -10.89 34.12
CA ASN A 358 11.32 -9.59 34.75
C ASN A 358 11.24 -8.46 33.70
N LYS A 359 12.13 -8.46 32.70
CA LYS A 359 12.05 -7.49 31.59
C LYS A 359 10.75 -7.64 30.82
N LYS A 360 10.32 -8.87 30.52
CA LYS A 360 9.05 -9.15 29.84
C LYS A 360 7.85 -8.75 30.70
N LEU A 361 7.87 -9.06 31.99
CA LEU A 361 6.84 -8.67 32.96
C LEU A 361 6.65 -7.15 33.02
N THR A 362 7.75 -6.40 33.17
CA THR A 362 7.70 -4.92 33.20
C THR A 362 7.13 -4.35 31.91
N ALA A 363 7.47 -4.94 30.75
CA ALA A 363 6.92 -4.51 29.46
C ALA A 363 5.40 -4.75 29.39
N LEU A 364 4.92 -5.94 29.77
CA LEU A 364 3.49 -6.26 29.75
C LEU A 364 2.70 -5.41 30.75
N GLN A 365 3.22 -5.18 31.95
CA GLN A 365 2.57 -4.29 32.93
C GLN A 365 2.45 -2.85 32.40
N ALA A 366 3.47 -2.35 31.69
CA ALA A 366 3.44 -1.02 31.08
C ALA A 366 2.43 -0.95 29.92
N GLN A 367 2.26 -2.04 29.15
CA GLN A 367 1.27 -2.15 28.09
C GLN A 367 -0.15 -2.20 28.64
N ASP A 368 -0.42 -3.02 29.66
CA ASP A 368 -1.73 -3.10 30.31
C ASP A 368 -2.11 -1.75 30.96
N ALA A 369 -1.17 -1.08 31.61
CA ALA A 369 -1.38 0.25 32.17
C ALA A 369 -1.72 1.29 31.07
N GLY A 370 -1.03 1.24 29.92
CA GLY A 370 -1.30 2.11 28.78
C GLY A 370 -2.71 1.97 28.22
N ILE A 371 -3.23 0.75 28.12
CA ILE A 371 -4.60 0.49 27.65
C ILE A 371 -5.67 1.00 28.62
N ARG A 372 -5.40 1.01 29.93
CA ARG A 372 -6.38 1.44 30.96
C ARG A 372 -6.65 2.95 30.95
N THR A 373 -5.75 3.73 30.38
CA THR A 373 -5.86 5.20 30.33
C THR A 373 -6.65 5.71 29.11
N TYR A 374 -7.03 4.81 28.23
CA TYR A 374 -7.87 5.05 27.05
C TYR A 374 -9.22 4.33 27.20
#